data_1e1a741d877c358566db005d7fe12016
#
_entry.id   1e1a741d877c358566db005d7fe12016
#
_cell.length_a   1.000
_cell.length_b   1.000
_cell.length_c   1.000
_cell.angle_alpha   90.00
_cell.angle_beta   90.00
_cell.angle_gamma   90.00
#
_symmetry.space_group_name_H-M   'P 1'
#
loop_
_entity.id
_entity.type
_entity.pdbx_description
1 polymer ?
#
loop_
_entity_poly.entity_id
_entity_poly.type
_entity_poly.pdbx_seq_one_letter_code
_entity_poly.pdbx_strand_id
1 'polypeptide(L)'
;MTHPYPYLPEGRKFIYVPVSNPFMAETKRYTLEFSTDSKQPTGATVVKDGKIIGYGANQSRLRKQWLKNLHNKFCIRKMFHIKSGTKYYLCPGCASSKMHSEPRAVKDAQNKIGDISGSDLYHWGHWWCCKPCWDSMIAGGIRNVYLVEGATEQFKR
;
A
#
# COMPACT_ATOMS: atom_id res chain seq x y z
N MET A 1 20.39 2.18 9.40
CA MET A 1 20.37 0.71 9.20
C MET A 1 19.59 0.38 7.92
N THR A 2 20.17 -0.40 7.06
CA THR A 2 19.49 -0.91 5.88
C THR A 2 18.66 -2.14 6.28
N HIS A 3 17.35 -2.06 6.14
CA HIS A 3 16.49 -3.22 6.36
C HIS A 3 16.61 -4.21 5.20
N PRO A 4 16.44 -5.53 5.46
CA PRO A 4 16.44 -6.51 4.38
C PRO A 4 15.34 -6.19 3.36
N TYR A 5 15.57 -6.57 2.12
CA TYR A 5 14.61 -6.40 1.03
C TYR A 5 14.26 -7.76 0.44
N PRO A 6 13.00 -8.13 0.33
CA PRO A 6 11.81 -7.44 0.87
C PRO A 6 11.76 -7.48 2.41
N TYR A 7 11.23 -6.42 3.02
CA TYR A 7 11.09 -6.35 4.48
C TYR A 7 9.88 -7.15 4.94
N LEU A 8 10.08 -7.97 5.96
CA LEU A 8 9.00 -8.67 6.66
C LEU A 8 9.35 -8.70 8.15
N PRO A 9 8.50 -8.19 9.04
CA PRO A 9 8.74 -8.23 10.48
C PRO A 9 8.75 -9.67 10.99
N GLU A 10 9.52 -9.92 12.04
CA GLU A 10 9.58 -11.22 12.71
C GLU A 10 8.18 -11.68 13.16
N GLY A 11 7.86 -12.94 12.94
CA GLY A 11 6.56 -13.52 13.28
C GLY A 11 5.40 -13.10 12.40
N ARG A 12 5.63 -12.28 11.37
CA ARG A 12 4.61 -11.86 10.40
C ARG A 12 4.70 -12.66 9.11
N LYS A 13 3.56 -12.82 8.46
CA LYS A 13 3.45 -13.44 7.13
C LYS A 13 2.33 -12.78 6.35
N PHE A 14 2.40 -12.86 5.03
CA PHE A 14 1.27 -12.55 4.17
C PHE A 14 0.36 -13.76 4.01
N ILE A 15 -0.92 -13.51 3.96
CA ILE A 15 -1.94 -14.52 3.62
C ILE A 15 -2.43 -14.20 2.21
N TYR A 16 -2.46 -15.18 1.34
CA TYR A 16 -2.86 -14.99 -0.06
C TYR A 16 -4.30 -15.44 -0.26
N VAL A 17 -5.07 -14.60 -0.95
CA VAL A 17 -6.46 -14.86 -1.29
C VAL A 17 -6.72 -14.62 -2.77
N PRO A 18 -7.67 -15.32 -3.40
CA PRO A 18 -8.01 -15.07 -4.79
C PRO A 18 -8.60 -13.67 -4.96
N VAL A 19 -8.47 -13.11 -6.16
CA VAL A 19 -9.04 -11.78 -6.50
C VAL A 19 -10.57 -11.74 -6.37
N SER A 20 -11.22 -12.91 -6.41
CA SER A 20 -12.67 -13.07 -6.18
C SER A 20 -13.08 -12.99 -4.71
N ASN A 21 -12.12 -13.01 -3.76
CA ASN A 21 -12.44 -12.75 -2.36
C ASN A 21 -13.12 -11.37 -2.25
N PRO A 22 -14.28 -11.25 -1.58
CA PRO A 22 -15.06 -10.00 -1.58
C PRO A 22 -14.29 -8.78 -1.12
N PHE A 23 -13.46 -8.92 -0.08
CA PHE A 23 -12.66 -7.81 0.43
C PHE A 23 -11.50 -7.45 -0.52
N MET A 24 -10.87 -8.45 -1.12
CA MET A 24 -9.82 -8.22 -2.11
C MET A 24 -10.38 -7.60 -3.40
N ALA A 25 -11.53 -8.06 -3.87
CA ALA A 25 -12.22 -7.47 -5.02
C ALA A 25 -12.57 -5.99 -4.78
N GLU A 26 -13.08 -5.67 -3.60
CA GLU A 26 -13.39 -4.28 -3.23
C GLU A 26 -12.12 -3.45 -3.07
N THR A 27 -11.06 -4.00 -2.51
CA THR A 27 -9.76 -3.33 -2.43
C THR A 27 -9.23 -2.98 -3.81
N LYS A 28 -9.31 -3.91 -4.76
CA LYS A 28 -8.93 -3.68 -6.16
C LYS A 28 -9.79 -2.58 -6.80
N ARG A 29 -11.12 -2.65 -6.66
CA ARG A 29 -12.04 -1.64 -7.19
C ARG A 29 -11.69 -0.25 -6.67
N TYR A 30 -11.56 -0.11 -5.36
CA TYR A 30 -11.20 1.15 -4.71
C TYR A 30 -9.84 1.68 -5.20
N THR A 31 -8.86 0.80 -5.34
CA THR A 31 -7.52 1.17 -5.83
C THR A 31 -7.59 1.78 -7.22
N LEU A 32 -8.29 1.14 -8.15
CA LEU A 32 -8.39 1.60 -9.53
C LEU A 32 -9.16 2.92 -9.65
N GLU A 33 -10.08 3.18 -8.74
CA GLU A 33 -10.88 4.41 -8.74
C GLU A 33 -10.15 5.59 -8.08
N PHE A 34 -9.46 5.35 -6.95
CA PHE A 34 -8.96 6.44 -6.09
C PHE A 34 -7.44 6.61 -6.06
N SER A 35 -6.66 5.66 -6.57
CA SER A 35 -5.20 5.87 -6.68
C SER A 35 -4.89 6.98 -7.67
N THR A 36 -4.03 7.90 -7.29
CA THR A 36 -3.51 8.94 -8.17
C THR A 36 -2.13 8.61 -8.75
N ASP A 37 -1.58 7.44 -8.40
CA ASP A 37 -0.35 6.91 -8.97
C ASP A 37 -0.70 6.00 -10.16
N SER A 38 -0.64 6.56 -11.37
CA SER A 38 -0.95 5.83 -12.59
C SER A 38 0.08 4.75 -12.96
N LYS A 39 1.29 4.83 -12.39
CA LYS A 39 2.36 3.90 -12.70
C LYS A 39 2.27 2.62 -11.89
N GLN A 40 1.95 2.74 -10.61
CA GLN A 40 1.78 1.62 -9.71
C GLN A 40 0.65 1.91 -8.72
N PRO A 41 -0.61 1.78 -9.16
CA PRO A 41 -1.74 1.97 -8.28
C PRO A 41 -1.74 0.90 -7.18
N THR A 42 -1.80 1.32 -5.94
CA THR A 42 -1.94 0.45 -4.78
C THR A 42 -3.07 0.90 -3.88
N GLY A 43 -3.74 -0.04 -3.27
CA GLY A 43 -4.83 0.22 -2.35
C GLY A 43 -4.86 -0.76 -1.20
N ALA A 44 -5.48 -0.33 -0.12
CA ALA A 44 -5.67 -1.15 1.07
C ALA A 44 -7.04 -0.90 1.68
N THR A 45 -7.62 -1.94 2.28
CA THR A 45 -8.81 -1.85 3.10
C THR A 45 -8.56 -2.50 4.45
N VAL A 46 -9.11 -1.90 5.50
CA VAL A 46 -9.09 -2.46 6.86
C VAL A 46 -10.44 -3.09 7.14
N VAL A 47 -10.43 -4.36 7.57
CA VAL A 47 -11.62 -5.17 7.82
C VAL A 47 -11.66 -5.57 9.29
N LYS A 48 -12.78 -5.32 9.95
CA LYS A 48 -13.06 -5.76 11.32
C LYS A 48 -14.47 -6.35 11.40
N ASP A 49 -14.58 -7.51 12.00
CA ASP A 49 -15.86 -8.21 12.19
C ASP A 49 -16.67 -8.38 10.88
N GLY A 50 -15.96 -8.73 9.79
CA GLY A 50 -16.56 -8.95 8.47
C GLY A 50 -17.01 -7.69 7.74
N LYS A 51 -16.59 -6.50 8.20
CA LYS A 51 -16.94 -5.22 7.58
C LYS A 51 -15.68 -4.42 7.24
N ILE A 52 -15.69 -3.75 6.10
CA ILE A 52 -14.65 -2.78 5.75
C ILE A 52 -14.89 -1.52 6.56
N ILE A 53 -13.90 -1.12 7.34
CA ILE A 53 -13.93 0.04 8.22
C ILE A 53 -12.98 1.16 7.80
N GLY A 54 -12.09 0.90 6.86
CA GLY A 54 -11.14 1.90 6.36
C GLY A 54 -10.66 1.60 4.96
N TYR A 55 -10.38 2.66 4.22
CA TYR A 55 -9.91 2.63 2.85
C TYR A 55 -8.68 3.51 2.67
N GLY A 56 -7.75 3.08 1.86
CA GLY A 56 -6.60 3.89 1.46
C GLY A 56 -6.14 3.53 0.06
N ALA A 57 -5.80 4.53 -0.73
CA ALA A 57 -5.14 4.37 -2.01
C ALA A 57 -3.92 5.29 -2.04
N ASN A 58 -2.85 4.87 -2.70
CA ASN A 58 -1.64 5.66 -2.76
C ASN A 58 -1.87 6.97 -3.54
N GLN A 59 -1.23 8.05 -3.06
CA GLN A 59 -1.40 9.39 -3.61
C GLN A 59 -0.05 9.94 -4.05
N SER A 60 0.04 10.32 -5.32
CA SER A 60 1.18 11.07 -5.84
C SER A 60 1.17 12.50 -5.31
N ARG A 61 2.34 13.07 -5.07
CA ARG A 61 2.49 14.49 -4.74
C ARG A 61 2.21 15.40 -5.93
N LEU A 62 2.40 14.90 -7.14
CA LEU A 62 2.16 15.67 -8.37
C LEU A 62 0.66 15.77 -8.63
N ARG A 63 0.16 16.99 -8.74
CA ARG A 63 -1.26 17.27 -8.98
C ARG A 63 -1.58 17.40 -10.46
N LYS A 64 -0.68 18.03 -11.22
CA LYS A 64 -0.90 18.30 -12.65
C LYS A 64 -0.61 17.07 -13.51
N GLN A 65 -1.49 16.76 -14.45
CA GLN A 65 -1.39 15.55 -15.29
C GLN A 65 -0.09 15.51 -16.11
N TRP A 66 0.34 16.63 -16.66
CA TRP A 66 1.59 16.67 -17.42
C TRP A 66 2.83 16.33 -16.57
N LEU A 67 2.85 16.75 -15.28
CA LEU A 67 3.92 16.38 -14.34
C LEU A 67 3.88 14.88 -14.02
N LYS A 68 2.70 14.28 -13.89
CA LYS A 68 2.55 12.83 -13.71
C LYS A 68 3.07 12.08 -14.94
N ASN A 69 2.73 12.56 -16.13
CA ASN A 69 3.21 11.98 -17.38
C ASN A 69 4.73 12.07 -17.51
N LEU A 70 5.31 13.21 -17.13
CA LEU A 70 6.76 13.40 -17.09
C LEU A 70 7.41 12.44 -16.10
N HIS A 71 6.87 12.31 -14.90
CA HIS A 71 7.35 11.37 -13.89
C HIS A 71 7.28 9.89 -14.36
N ASN A 72 6.23 9.52 -15.08
CA ASN A 72 6.10 8.18 -15.64
C ASN A 72 7.23 7.83 -16.64
N LYS A 73 7.73 8.85 -17.35
CA LYS A 73 8.88 8.70 -18.26
C LYS A 73 10.22 8.80 -17.53
N PHE A 74 10.35 9.71 -16.58
CA PHE A 74 11.60 10.10 -15.93
C PHE A 74 11.47 10.10 -14.40
N CYS A 75 11.32 8.91 -13.81
CA CYS A 75 11.35 8.79 -12.37
C CYS A 75 12.79 8.75 -11.86
N ILE A 76 13.21 9.75 -11.08
CA ILE A 76 14.56 9.86 -10.52
C ILE A 76 14.95 8.60 -9.76
N ARG A 77 14.07 8.10 -8.89
CA ARG A 77 14.36 6.88 -8.11
C ARG A 77 14.58 5.65 -9.00
N LYS A 78 13.83 5.54 -10.11
CA LYS A 78 14.00 4.46 -11.07
C LYS A 78 15.31 4.59 -11.86
N MET A 79 15.67 5.81 -12.26
CA MET A 79 16.94 6.08 -12.97
C MET A 79 18.16 5.72 -12.12
N PHE A 80 18.11 5.94 -10.82
CA PHE A 80 19.17 5.58 -9.88
C PHE A 80 19.00 4.20 -9.23
N HIS A 81 18.12 3.36 -9.74
CA HIS A 81 17.84 2.00 -9.23
C HIS A 81 17.57 1.95 -7.72
N ILE A 82 16.93 2.98 -7.18
CA ILE A 82 16.62 3.07 -5.74
C ILE A 82 15.47 2.11 -5.42
N LYS A 83 15.72 1.23 -4.45
CA LYS A 83 14.76 0.22 -4.00
C LYS A 83 13.46 0.85 -3.51
N SER A 84 12.36 0.18 -3.75
CA SER A 84 11.07 0.54 -3.17
C SER A 84 11.15 0.58 -1.64
N GLY A 85 10.37 1.45 -1.02
CA GLY A 85 10.39 1.64 0.44
C GLY A 85 11.45 2.62 0.96
N THR A 86 12.34 3.17 0.10
CA THR A 86 13.45 4.02 0.52
C THR A 86 13.55 5.33 -0.27
N LYS A 87 14.12 6.34 0.34
CA LYS A 87 14.55 7.62 -0.29
C LYS A 87 13.46 8.30 -1.15
N TYR A 88 12.21 8.28 -0.71
CA TYR A 88 11.09 8.90 -1.44
C TYR A 88 11.25 10.41 -1.61
N TYR A 89 12.04 11.07 -0.74
CA TYR A 89 12.31 12.50 -0.82
C TYR A 89 13.09 12.91 -2.08
N LEU A 90 13.77 11.98 -2.74
CA LEU A 90 14.56 12.27 -3.93
C LEU A 90 13.70 12.45 -5.20
N CYS A 91 12.47 12.00 -5.18
CA CYS A 91 11.58 12.10 -6.33
C CYS A 91 10.21 12.66 -5.94
N PRO A 92 9.85 13.86 -6.41
CA PRO A 92 8.56 14.48 -6.07
C PRO A 92 7.36 13.74 -6.66
N GLY A 93 7.57 12.91 -7.68
CA GLY A 93 6.52 12.13 -8.31
C GLY A 93 6.18 10.85 -7.56
N CYS A 94 7.10 10.32 -6.77
CA CYS A 94 6.84 9.13 -5.97
C CYS A 94 6.05 9.48 -4.72
N ALA A 95 5.06 8.65 -4.37
CA ALA A 95 4.34 8.78 -3.11
C ALA A 95 5.30 8.59 -1.93
N SER A 96 5.26 9.48 -0.94
CA SER A 96 5.98 9.26 0.32
C SER A 96 5.35 8.10 1.10
N SER A 97 6.08 7.51 2.05
CA SER A 97 5.56 6.41 2.87
C SER A 97 4.24 6.74 3.60
N LYS A 98 4.04 8.00 3.99
CA LYS A 98 2.78 8.48 4.59
C LYS A 98 1.61 8.52 3.60
N MET A 99 1.91 8.55 2.30
CA MET A 99 0.92 8.59 1.22
C MET A 99 0.68 7.23 0.58
N HIS A 100 1.31 6.18 1.11
CA HIS A 100 1.00 4.80 0.73
C HIS A 100 -0.39 4.39 1.18
N SER A 101 -0.93 3.37 0.54
CA SER A 101 -2.30 2.91 0.77
C SER A 101 -2.52 2.37 2.19
N GLU A 102 -1.55 1.63 2.75
CA GLU A 102 -1.68 0.95 4.03
C GLU A 102 -1.81 1.95 5.19
N PRO A 103 -0.90 2.91 5.40
CA PRO A 103 -1.05 3.88 6.49
C PRO A 103 -2.28 4.78 6.30
N ARG A 104 -2.70 5.02 5.07
CA ARG A 104 -3.93 5.77 4.78
C ARG A 104 -5.18 5.00 5.18
N ALA A 105 -5.23 3.70 4.88
CA ALA A 105 -6.35 2.84 5.28
C ALA A 105 -6.44 2.69 6.81
N VAL A 106 -5.31 2.50 7.47
CA VAL A 106 -5.23 2.45 8.94
C VAL A 106 -5.76 3.75 9.56
N LYS A 107 -5.29 4.90 9.07
CA LYS A 107 -5.73 6.21 9.56
C LYS A 107 -7.22 6.46 9.31
N ASP A 108 -7.73 6.09 8.14
CA ASP A 108 -9.15 6.23 7.81
C ASP A 108 -10.02 5.39 8.75
N ALA A 109 -9.63 4.14 9.00
CA ALA A 109 -10.32 3.28 9.95
C ALA A 109 -10.30 3.83 11.38
N GLN A 110 -9.15 4.31 11.86
CA GLN A 110 -9.02 4.92 13.18
C GLN A 110 -9.87 6.17 13.33
N ASN A 111 -9.96 7.00 12.29
CA ASN A 111 -10.81 8.20 12.30
C ASN A 111 -12.30 7.85 12.38
N LYS A 112 -12.71 6.71 11.83
CA LYS A 112 -14.11 6.27 11.80
C LYS A 112 -14.57 5.59 13.09
N ILE A 113 -13.74 4.71 13.65
CA ILE A 113 -14.15 3.87 14.77
C ILE A 113 -13.22 3.91 15.99
N GLY A 114 -12.09 4.61 15.91
CA GLY A 114 -11.10 4.71 16.99
C GLY A 114 -10.21 3.47 17.09
N ASP A 115 -10.59 2.50 17.92
CA ASP A 115 -9.81 1.28 18.12
C ASP A 115 -10.05 0.25 17.01
N ILE A 116 -9.00 0.00 16.23
CA ILE A 116 -9.00 -0.98 15.15
C ILE A 116 -8.19 -2.25 15.47
N SER A 117 -7.78 -2.45 16.72
CA SER A 117 -7.03 -3.62 17.15
C SER A 117 -7.73 -4.93 16.77
N GLY A 118 -6.96 -5.91 16.29
CA GLY A 118 -7.48 -7.19 15.83
C GLY A 118 -8.09 -7.16 14.43
N SER A 119 -8.05 -6.01 13.74
CA SER A 119 -8.50 -5.91 12.33
C SER A 119 -7.52 -6.59 11.39
N ASP A 120 -7.99 -6.93 10.22
CA ASP A 120 -7.21 -7.44 9.10
C ASP A 120 -7.06 -6.37 8.02
N LEU A 121 -5.97 -6.43 7.25
CA LEU A 121 -5.74 -5.50 6.13
C LEU A 121 -5.60 -6.28 4.83
N TYR A 122 -6.35 -5.87 3.82
CA TYR A 122 -6.26 -6.35 2.45
C TYR A 122 -5.52 -5.34 1.61
N HIS A 123 -4.49 -5.79 0.88
CA HIS A 123 -3.63 -4.92 0.07
C HIS A 123 -3.57 -5.43 -1.38
N TRP A 124 -3.85 -4.53 -2.32
CA TRP A 124 -3.81 -4.81 -3.75
C TRP A 124 -2.85 -3.87 -4.49
N GLY A 125 -2.18 -4.39 -5.51
CA GLY A 125 -1.31 -3.61 -6.38
C GLY A 125 0.18 -3.70 -6.04
N HIS A 126 0.53 -4.43 -4.99
CA HIS A 126 1.91 -4.68 -4.59
C HIS A 126 2.10 -6.11 -4.07
N TRP A 127 3.33 -6.59 -4.02
CA TRP A 127 3.67 -7.94 -3.58
C TRP A 127 4.32 -8.00 -2.18
N TRP A 128 4.58 -6.84 -1.56
CA TRP A 128 5.09 -6.70 -0.20
C TRP A 128 4.76 -5.31 0.36
N CYS A 129 4.99 -5.11 1.66
CA CYS A 129 4.81 -3.82 2.33
C CYS A 129 6.14 -3.29 2.85
N CYS A 130 6.39 -2.00 2.71
CA CYS A 130 7.61 -1.37 3.21
C CYS A 130 7.59 -1.26 4.75
N LYS A 131 8.78 -1.10 5.37
CA LYS A 131 8.88 -1.00 6.83
C LYS A 131 7.98 0.08 7.44
N PRO A 132 7.93 1.34 6.94
CA PRO A 132 7.02 2.33 7.48
C PRO A 132 5.54 1.92 7.41
N CYS A 133 5.14 1.18 6.38
CA CYS A 133 3.78 0.64 6.27
C CYS A 133 3.52 -0.42 7.33
N TRP A 134 4.45 -1.35 7.52
CA TRP A 134 4.37 -2.34 8.60
C TRP A 134 4.31 -1.69 9.97
N ASP A 135 5.16 -0.69 10.24
CA ASP A 135 5.15 0.04 11.51
C ASP A 135 3.78 0.67 11.79
N SER A 136 3.17 1.27 10.78
CA SER A 136 1.82 1.85 10.88
C SER A 136 0.74 0.80 11.13
N MET A 137 0.80 -0.32 10.41
CA MET A 137 -0.15 -1.43 10.58
C MET A 137 -0.05 -2.07 11.96
N ILE A 138 1.17 -2.31 12.44
CA ILE A 138 1.43 -2.91 13.77
C ILE A 138 0.98 -1.95 14.87
N ALA A 139 1.31 -0.67 14.78
CA ALA A 139 0.87 0.35 15.74
C ALA A 139 -0.65 0.47 15.80
N GLY A 140 -1.34 0.28 14.68
CA GLY A 140 -2.81 0.24 14.61
C GLY A 140 -3.44 -1.05 15.14
N GLY A 141 -2.64 -2.09 15.40
CA GLY A 141 -3.13 -3.39 15.87
C GLY A 141 -3.66 -4.31 14.77
N ILE A 142 -3.20 -4.12 13.51
CA ILE A 142 -3.54 -5.02 12.41
C ILE A 142 -3.00 -6.42 12.71
N ARG A 143 -3.87 -7.41 12.67
CA ARG A 143 -3.57 -8.81 12.97
C ARG A 143 -2.96 -9.53 11.76
N ASN A 144 -3.66 -9.53 10.63
CA ASN A 144 -3.25 -10.20 9.41
C ASN A 144 -3.19 -9.24 8.24
N VAL A 145 -2.28 -9.50 7.30
CA VAL A 145 -2.16 -8.77 6.03
C VAL A 145 -2.37 -9.76 4.89
N TYR A 146 -3.36 -9.45 4.04
CA TYR A 146 -3.76 -10.27 2.90
C TYR A 146 -3.27 -9.64 1.61
N LEU A 147 -2.66 -10.45 0.76
CA LEU A 147 -2.31 -10.12 -0.62
C LEU A 147 -3.12 -10.97 -1.59
N VAL A 148 -3.26 -10.52 -2.82
CA VAL A 148 -3.87 -11.33 -3.86
C VAL A 148 -2.93 -12.47 -4.26
N GLU A 149 -3.47 -13.65 -4.55
CA GLU A 149 -2.72 -14.77 -5.12
C GLU A 149 -2.00 -14.34 -6.40
N GLY A 150 -0.74 -14.77 -6.58
CA GLY A 150 0.07 -14.35 -7.71
C GLY A 150 0.57 -12.89 -7.64
N ALA A 151 0.51 -12.25 -6.47
CA ALA A 151 0.94 -10.85 -6.31
C ALA A 151 2.41 -10.64 -6.71
N THR A 152 3.29 -11.59 -6.41
CA THR A 152 4.70 -11.52 -6.76
C THR A 152 4.91 -11.51 -8.27
N GLU A 153 4.24 -12.40 -8.98
CA GLU A 153 4.33 -12.52 -10.44
C GLU A 153 3.69 -11.33 -11.14
N GLN A 154 2.61 -10.81 -10.59
CA GLN A 154 1.83 -9.72 -11.17
C GLN A 154 2.45 -8.35 -10.91
N PHE A 155 3.00 -8.09 -9.72
CA PHE A 155 3.39 -6.75 -9.27
C PHE A 155 4.89 -6.55 -9.03
N LYS A 156 5.69 -7.61 -8.97
CA LYS A 156 7.15 -7.48 -8.87
C LYS A 156 7.72 -6.97 -10.18
N ARG A 157 8.31 -5.79 -10.16
CA ARG A 157 8.92 -5.12 -11.30
C ARG A 157 10.38 -4.77 -11.04
#